data_329537d1539e4aa284115b6e1569e450
#
_entry.id   329537d1539e4aa284115b6e1569e450
#
_cell.length_a   1.000
_cell.length_b   1.000
_cell.length_c   1.000
_cell.angle_alpha   90.00
_cell.angle_beta   90.00
_cell.angle_gamma   90.00
#
_symmetry.space_group_name_H-M   'P 1'
#
loop_
_entity.id
_entity.type
_entity.pdbx_description
1 polymer ?
#
loop_
_entity_poly.entity_id
_entity_poly.type
_entity_poly.pdbx_seq_one_letter_code
_entity_poly.pdbx_strand_id
1 'polypeptide(L)'
;MSAAERVNPFGRRLDIRQILSTSPPVQDHVLPGLLAGTVGMLAGPGGIGKTMFELQVALAVACGGSICGGLFENMEGDTMTARKPGRVVLVAAEEVVEVIWHRLHAIVATLMERPELLGTDADPEKLMDLWEQNLHIYALAGMPRVTLMDRDLAPTESFKQLMAACSGARLVILDPIRRFHDSDENDSGEMTALIQQLQELSVVNKPAVIFAHHTNRSSNQMGLGDTADAARGSTALSNGVRWQLNLSEPTKVAARSLGINEADRKSYVMVDISKANYMPPQRTQVLERLAGGVLMLDGKAREAEAVAKPKRVKAKPHLQAVQS
;
A
#
# COMPACT_ATOMS: atom_id res chain seq x y z
N MET A 1 36.89 18.36 -0.43
CA MET A 1 35.55 17.78 -0.61
C MET A 1 35.44 17.37 -2.08
N SER A 2 35.53 16.07 -2.32
CA SER A 2 35.44 15.47 -3.66
C SER A 2 34.05 15.76 -4.24
N ALA A 3 34.01 16.36 -5.42
CA ALA A 3 32.78 16.45 -6.20
C ALA A 3 32.30 15.02 -6.47
N ALA A 4 31.13 14.65 -5.92
CA ALA A 4 30.50 13.41 -6.26
C ALA A 4 30.45 13.30 -7.79
N GLU A 5 31.11 12.30 -8.36
CA GLU A 5 31.07 12.03 -9.80
C GLU A 5 29.58 11.99 -10.19
N ARG A 6 29.14 12.98 -10.93
CA ARG A 6 27.79 13.02 -11.49
C ARG A 6 27.67 11.81 -12.41
N VAL A 7 26.98 10.78 -11.94
CA VAL A 7 26.71 9.60 -12.75
C VAL A 7 26.03 10.07 -14.04
N ASN A 8 26.66 9.82 -15.18
CA ASN A 8 26.04 10.11 -16.47
C ASN A 8 24.82 9.19 -16.65
N PRO A 9 23.58 9.70 -16.59
CA PRO A 9 22.38 8.89 -16.67
C PRO A 9 22.23 8.20 -18.04
N PHE A 10 22.90 8.69 -19.07
CA PHE A 10 22.91 8.12 -20.43
C PHE A 10 24.08 7.18 -20.67
N GLY A 11 24.95 6.96 -19.70
CA GLY A 11 26.12 6.07 -19.81
C GLY A 11 25.80 4.57 -19.88
N ARG A 12 24.57 4.15 -19.56
CA ARG A 12 24.13 2.75 -19.56
C ARG A 12 22.99 2.52 -20.55
N ARG A 13 23.37 2.35 -21.83
CA ARG A 13 22.41 1.88 -22.85
C ARG A 13 22.10 0.39 -22.64
N LEU A 14 20.82 0.01 -22.73
CA LEU A 14 20.42 -1.40 -22.68
C LEU A 14 20.98 -2.18 -23.89
N ASP A 15 21.53 -3.35 -23.64
CA ASP A 15 21.86 -4.31 -24.69
C ASP A 15 20.61 -5.08 -25.09
N ILE A 16 19.99 -4.66 -26.18
CA ILE A 16 18.72 -5.23 -26.66
C ILE A 16 18.90 -6.70 -27.07
N ARG A 17 20.05 -7.07 -27.66
CA ARG A 17 20.30 -8.47 -28.06
C ARG A 17 20.40 -9.37 -26.84
N GLN A 18 21.13 -8.95 -25.79
CA GLN A 18 21.23 -9.67 -24.54
C GLN A 18 19.86 -9.84 -23.87
N ILE A 19 19.09 -8.75 -23.75
CA ILE A 19 17.76 -8.76 -23.11
C ILE A 19 16.80 -9.71 -23.82
N LEU A 20 16.76 -9.68 -25.16
CA LEU A 20 15.86 -10.53 -25.93
C LEU A 20 16.30 -11.99 -26.00
N SER A 21 17.57 -12.30 -25.71
CA SER A 21 18.10 -13.65 -25.70
C SER A 21 18.05 -14.35 -24.33
N THR A 22 17.67 -13.64 -23.29
CA THR A 22 17.58 -14.18 -21.92
C THR A 22 16.15 -14.07 -21.37
N SER A 23 15.77 -14.97 -20.46
CA SER A 23 14.48 -14.84 -19.77
C SER A 23 14.47 -13.57 -18.90
N PRO A 24 13.37 -12.81 -18.88
CA PRO A 24 13.27 -11.64 -18.02
C PRO A 24 13.38 -12.04 -16.54
N PRO A 25 14.01 -11.19 -15.69
CA PRO A 25 14.05 -11.45 -14.27
C PRO A 25 12.64 -11.42 -13.67
N VAL A 26 12.40 -12.26 -12.67
CA VAL A 26 11.15 -12.25 -11.91
C VAL A 26 11.00 -10.90 -11.21
N GLN A 27 9.84 -10.28 -11.36
CA GLN A 27 9.54 -9.03 -10.66
C GLN A 27 9.31 -9.29 -9.16
N ASP A 28 9.95 -8.51 -8.30
CA ASP A 28 9.79 -8.63 -6.85
C ASP A 28 8.64 -7.74 -6.38
N HIS A 29 7.45 -8.33 -6.23
CA HIS A 29 6.28 -7.67 -5.68
C HIS A 29 6.29 -7.79 -4.16
N VAL A 30 6.30 -6.65 -3.45
CA VAL A 30 6.17 -6.59 -1.98
C VAL A 30 4.71 -6.72 -1.57
N LEU A 31 3.83 -6.05 -2.30
CA LEU A 31 2.37 -6.25 -2.32
C LEU A 31 1.95 -6.45 -3.79
N PRO A 32 0.78 -7.04 -4.06
CA PRO A 32 0.30 -7.18 -5.43
C PRO A 32 0.30 -5.84 -6.18
N GLY A 33 1.03 -5.78 -7.28
CA GLY A 33 1.21 -4.58 -8.09
C GLY A 33 2.20 -3.54 -7.54
N LEU A 34 2.66 -3.67 -6.29
CA LEU A 34 3.68 -2.80 -5.69
C LEU A 34 5.05 -3.48 -5.74
N LEU A 35 5.90 -3.04 -6.65
CA LEU A 35 7.26 -3.56 -6.81
C LEU A 35 8.22 -3.02 -5.73
N ALA A 36 9.18 -3.85 -5.34
CA ALA A 36 10.36 -3.38 -4.63
C ALA A 36 11.06 -2.27 -5.43
N GLY A 37 11.49 -1.22 -4.74
CA GLY A 37 12.08 -0.04 -5.38
C GLY A 37 11.06 0.94 -5.98
N THR A 38 9.79 0.87 -5.60
CA THR A 38 8.75 1.80 -6.06
C THR A 38 7.98 2.45 -4.92
N VAL A 39 7.32 3.56 -5.22
CA VAL A 39 6.50 4.33 -4.27
C VAL A 39 5.03 4.09 -4.56
N GLY A 40 4.26 3.81 -3.50
CA GLY A 40 2.81 3.67 -3.50
C GLY A 40 2.14 4.60 -2.49
N MET A 41 0.83 4.78 -2.64
CA MET A 41 -0.01 5.56 -1.76
C MET A 41 -1.15 4.72 -1.19
N LEU A 42 -1.37 4.83 0.12
CA LEU A 42 -2.57 4.35 0.80
C LEU A 42 -3.49 5.54 1.07
N ALA A 43 -4.60 5.64 0.36
CA ALA A 43 -5.52 6.75 0.46
C ALA A 43 -6.81 6.34 1.20
N GLY A 44 -7.38 7.26 1.99
CA GLY A 44 -8.65 7.02 2.65
C GLY A 44 -9.00 8.09 3.67
N PRO A 45 -10.29 8.25 4.01
CA PRO A 45 -10.73 9.26 4.96
C PRO A 45 -10.19 9.01 6.37
N GLY A 46 -10.20 10.05 7.20
CA GLY A 46 -9.86 9.93 8.62
C GLY A 46 -10.77 8.91 9.32
N GLY A 47 -10.19 8.04 10.14
CA GLY A 47 -10.93 7.03 10.92
C GLY A 47 -11.34 5.78 10.15
N ILE A 48 -11.00 5.65 8.86
CA ILE A 48 -11.32 4.44 8.06
C ILE A 48 -10.53 3.19 8.50
N GLY A 49 -9.45 3.35 9.22
CA GLY A 49 -8.62 2.23 9.69
C GLY A 49 -7.30 2.07 8.94
N LYS A 50 -6.76 3.14 8.32
CA LYS A 50 -5.48 3.10 7.62
C LYS A 50 -4.36 2.54 8.49
N THR A 51 -4.11 3.11 9.65
CA THR A 51 -3.05 2.67 10.56
C THR A 51 -3.23 1.21 11.01
N MET A 52 -4.48 0.75 11.24
CA MET A 52 -4.75 -0.66 11.53
C MET A 52 -4.38 -1.55 10.34
N PHE A 53 -4.76 -1.17 9.13
CA PHE A 53 -4.41 -1.86 7.89
C PHE A 53 -2.88 -1.91 7.68
N GLU A 54 -2.19 -0.79 7.90
CA GLU A 54 -0.73 -0.70 7.78
C GLU A 54 0.01 -1.60 8.77
N LEU A 55 -0.46 -1.68 10.02
CA LEU A 55 0.09 -2.60 11.01
C LEU A 55 -0.11 -4.07 10.59
N GLN A 56 -1.28 -4.43 10.05
CA GLN A 56 -1.53 -5.79 9.54
C GLN A 56 -0.68 -6.11 8.30
N VAL A 57 -0.50 -5.15 7.39
CA VAL A 57 0.43 -5.28 6.26
C VAL A 57 1.87 -5.44 6.75
N ALA A 58 2.27 -4.63 7.73
CA ALA A 58 3.63 -4.68 8.29
C ALA A 58 3.93 -6.03 8.93
N LEU A 59 3.03 -6.56 9.77
CA LEU A 59 3.15 -7.89 10.37
C LEU A 59 3.22 -9.00 9.30
N ALA A 60 2.35 -8.94 8.28
CA ALA A 60 2.32 -9.93 7.22
C ALA A 60 3.61 -9.92 6.39
N VAL A 61 4.13 -8.76 5.99
CA VAL A 61 5.40 -8.66 5.24
C VAL A 61 6.57 -9.08 6.11
N ALA A 62 6.57 -8.76 7.41
CA ALA A 62 7.66 -9.13 8.32
C ALA A 62 7.82 -10.66 8.45
N CYS A 63 6.73 -11.43 8.41
CA CYS A 63 6.77 -12.90 8.53
C CYS A 63 6.53 -13.65 7.21
N GLY A 64 6.22 -12.96 6.10
CA GLY A 64 5.83 -13.60 4.84
C GLY A 64 4.42 -14.19 4.84
N GLY A 65 3.56 -13.70 5.74
CA GLY A 65 2.18 -14.17 5.91
C GLY A 65 1.14 -13.49 5.02
N SER A 66 -0.10 -13.95 5.14
CA SER A 66 -1.28 -13.37 4.48
C SER A 66 -1.67 -12.04 5.10
N ILE A 67 -2.15 -11.11 4.28
CA ILE A 67 -2.65 -9.82 4.73
C ILE A 67 -4.15 -9.95 5.00
N CYS A 68 -4.62 -9.50 6.18
CA CYS A 68 -6.04 -9.43 6.54
C CYS A 68 -6.83 -10.72 6.20
N GLY A 69 -6.24 -11.90 6.44
CA GLY A 69 -6.89 -13.18 6.21
C GLY A 69 -7.07 -13.56 4.74
N GLY A 70 -6.11 -13.22 3.89
CA GLY A 70 -6.09 -13.58 2.48
C GLY A 70 -6.54 -12.45 1.54
N LEU A 71 -6.53 -11.20 2.03
CA LEU A 71 -6.61 -10.05 1.13
C LEU A 71 -5.51 -10.16 0.07
N PHE A 72 -5.86 -9.92 -1.18
CA PHE A 72 -4.98 -10.06 -2.34
C PHE A 72 -4.64 -11.50 -2.76
N GLU A 73 -5.15 -12.52 -2.10
CA GLU A 73 -5.04 -13.89 -2.60
C GLU A 73 -5.96 -14.10 -3.79
N ASN A 74 -5.51 -14.90 -4.75
CA ASN A 74 -6.25 -15.21 -5.98
C ASN A 74 -6.58 -13.98 -6.85
N MET A 75 -5.79 -12.91 -6.78
CA MET A 75 -5.91 -11.81 -7.72
C MET A 75 -5.48 -12.21 -9.12
N GLU A 76 -6.20 -11.70 -10.13
CA GLU A 76 -5.85 -11.95 -11.53
C GLU A 76 -4.48 -11.28 -11.86
N GLY A 77 -3.55 -12.06 -12.39
CA GLY A 77 -2.18 -11.59 -12.67
C GLY A 77 -1.28 -11.51 -11.42
N ASP A 78 -1.66 -12.18 -10.34
CA ASP A 78 -0.81 -12.29 -9.15
C ASP A 78 0.48 -13.03 -9.51
N THR A 79 1.60 -12.31 -9.42
CA THR A 79 2.95 -12.84 -9.64
C THR A 79 3.65 -13.18 -8.33
N MET A 80 2.95 -13.07 -7.20
CA MET A 80 3.49 -13.40 -5.87
C MET A 80 3.58 -14.92 -5.68
N THR A 81 4.52 -15.55 -6.37
CA THR A 81 4.78 -17.00 -6.28
C THR A 81 5.32 -17.44 -4.92
N ALA A 82 5.88 -16.53 -4.14
CA ALA A 82 6.29 -16.77 -2.76
C ALA A 82 6.35 -15.43 -2.00
N ARG A 83 5.65 -15.34 -0.88
CA ARG A 83 5.79 -14.22 0.04
C ARG A 83 7.13 -14.34 0.76
N LYS A 84 7.99 -13.34 0.59
CA LYS A 84 9.31 -13.33 1.24
C LYS A 84 9.20 -12.48 2.51
N PRO A 85 9.50 -13.05 3.68
CA PRO A 85 9.62 -12.23 4.88
C PRO A 85 10.75 -11.21 4.70
N GLY A 86 10.62 -10.07 5.35
CA GLY A 86 11.64 -9.04 5.28
C GLY A 86 11.37 -7.88 6.20
N ARG A 87 12.42 -7.09 6.44
CA ARG A 87 12.38 -5.96 7.35
C ARG A 87 11.35 -4.93 6.90
N VAL A 88 10.50 -4.52 7.83
CA VAL A 88 9.52 -3.47 7.65
C VAL A 88 9.85 -2.32 8.59
N VAL A 89 9.88 -1.09 8.06
CA VAL A 89 9.99 0.14 8.83
C VAL A 89 8.67 0.89 8.72
N LEU A 90 7.95 1.02 9.84
CA LEU A 90 6.72 1.79 9.91
C LEU A 90 6.94 3.00 10.81
N VAL A 91 6.67 4.19 10.26
CA VAL A 91 6.79 5.46 10.99
C VAL A 91 5.40 6.04 11.18
N ALA A 92 4.83 5.87 12.38
CA ALA A 92 3.52 6.35 12.78
C ALA A 92 3.66 7.73 13.45
N ALA A 93 3.45 8.80 12.69
CA ALA A 93 3.76 10.15 13.14
C ALA A 93 2.64 10.79 13.98
N GLU A 94 1.47 10.19 14.04
CA GLU A 94 0.31 10.72 14.82
C GLU A 94 -0.08 9.83 16.00
N GLU A 95 0.43 8.61 16.06
CA GLU A 95 0.03 7.65 17.09
C GLU A 95 1.04 7.58 18.23
N VAL A 96 0.54 7.51 19.46
CA VAL A 96 1.35 7.24 20.65
C VAL A 96 1.62 5.75 20.80
N VAL A 97 2.69 5.42 21.52
CA VAL A 97 3.14 4.02 21.69
C VAL A 97 2.03 3.13 22.24
N GLU A 98 1.27 3.61 23.22
CA GLU A 98 0.20 2.84 23.87
C GLU A 98 -0.91 2.42 22.89
N VAL A 99 -1.25 3.29 21.92
CA VAL A 99 -2.26 2.99 20.90
C VAL A 99 -1.73 1.94 19.93
N ILE A 100 -0.48 2.08 19.47
CA ILE A 100 0.18 1.07 18.63
C ILE A 100 0.22 -0.27 19.37
N TRP A 101 0.60 -0.27 20.64
CA TRP A 101 0.64 -1.47 21.47
C TRP A 101 -0.72 -2.17 21.53
N HIS A 102 -1.80 -1.44 21.87
CA HIS A 102 -3.15 -2.03 21.89
C HIS A 102 -3.56 -2.62 20.54
N ARG A 103 -3.26 -1.94 19.43
CA ARG A 103 -3.58 -2.44 18.08
C ARG A 103 -2.78 -3.71 17.74
N LEU A 104 -1.50 -3.74 18.02
CA LEU A 104 -0.67 -4.94 17.81
C LEU A 104 -1.20 -6.13 18.62
N HIS A 105 -1.54 -5.92 19.90
CA HIS A 105 -2.15 -6.97 20.72
C HIS A 105 -3.46 -7.48 20.12
N ALA A 106 -4.35 -6.60 19.65
CA ALA A 106 -5.61 -7.00 19.02
C ALA A 106 -5.38 -7.83 17.74
N ILE A 107 -4.43 -7.40 16.88
CA ILE A 107 -4.09 -8.13 15.66
C ILE A 107 -3.52 -9.50 16.01
N VAL A 108 -2.50 -9.55 16.87
CA VAL A 108 -1.80 -10.79 17.23
C VAL A 108 -2.77 -11.76 17.92
N ALA A 109 -3.63 -11.30 18.85
CA ALA A 109 -4.65 -12.14 19.47
C ALA A 109 -5.56 -12.78 18.42
N THR A 110 -6.06 -12.00 17.45
CA THR A 110 -6.90 -12.52 16.36
C THR A 110 -6.15 -13.57 15.51
N LEU A 111 -4.87 -13.34 15.22
CA LEU A 111 -4.05 -14.26 14.43
C LEU A 111 -3.69 -15.54 15.19
N MET A 112 -3.47 -15.45 16.51
CA MET A 112 -3.20 -16.63 17.36
C MET A 112 -4.44 -17.51 17.56
N GLU A 113 -5.64 -16.90 17.59
CA GLU A 113 -6.90 -17.67 17.60
C GLU A 113 -7.20 -18.33 16.25
N ARG A 114 -6.64 -17.80 15.16
CA ARG A 114 -6.90 -18.23 13.77
C ARG A 114 -5.60 -18.25 12.95
N PRO A 115 -4.66 -19.14 13.27
CA PRO A 115 -3.36 -19.15 12.59
C PRO A 115 -3.44 -19.40 11.08
N GLU A 116 -4.50 -20.07 10.61
CA GLU A 116 -4.78 -20.26 9.19
C GLU A 116 -4.91 -18.94 8.41
N LEU A 117 -5.28 -17.84 9.08
CA LEU A 117 -5.39 -16.51 8.46
C LEU A 117 -4.05 -15.90 8.04
N LEU A 118 -2.94 -16.42 8.55
CA LEU A 118 -1.61 -16.02 8.11
C LEU A 118 -1.15 -16.77 6.85
N GLY A 119 -1.81 -17.89 6.52
CA GLY A 119 -1.43 -18.70 5.36
C GLY A 119 0.04 -19.16 5.41
N THR A 120 0.55 -19.41 6.61
CA THR A 120 1.92 -19.89 6.88
C THR A 120 1.90 -21.04 7.85
N ASP A 121 2.81 -22.00 7.69
CA ASP A 121 2.98 -23.15 8.60
C ASP A 121 3.90 -22.81 9.79
N ALA A 122 4.31 -21.56 9.95
CA ALA A 122 5.17 -21.14 11.06
C ALA A 122 4.41 -21.26 12.38
N ASP A 123 5.08 -21.89 13.37
CA ASP A 123 4.56 -21.92 14.73
C ASP A 123 4.60 -20.52 15.39
N PRO A 124 3.83 -20.28 16.48
CA PRO A 124 3.75 -18.97 17.12
C PRO A 124 5.10 -18.41 17.59
N GLU A 125 6.02 -19.25 18.06
CA GLU A 125 7.34 -18.80 18.52
C GLU A 125 8.16 -18.28 17.33
N LYS A 126 8.19 -19.01 16.23
CA LYS A 126 8.86 -18.57 14.99
C LYS A 126 8.25 -17.29 14.41
N LEU A 127 6.93 -17.12 14.52
CA LEU A 127 6.29 -15.88 14.11
C LEU A 127 6.73 -14.70 14.97
N MET A 128 6.81 -14.90 16.29
CA MET A 128 7.32 -13.87 17.21
C MET A 128 8.78 -13.50 16.90
N ASP A 129 9.65 -14.48 16.65
CA ASP A 129 11.04 -14.25 16.27
C ASP A 129 11.14 -13.44 14.96
N LEU A 130 10.31 -13.78 13.95
CA LEU A 130 10.28 -13.05 12.69
C LEU A 130 9.79 -11.60 12.86
N TRP A 131 8.80 -11.37 13.70
CA TRP A 131 8.32 -10.03 13.98
C TRP A 131 9.33 -9.22 14.78
N GLU A 132 9.97 -9.80 15.80
CA GLU A 132 11.03 -9.14 16.57
C GLU A 132 12.20 -8.73 15.66
N GLN A 133 12.62 -9.61 14.76
CA GLN A 133 13.72 -9.36 13.84
C GLN A 133 13.39 -8.34 12.76
N ASN A 134 12.17 -8.40 12.21
CA ASN A 134 11.83 -7.70 10.97
C ASN A 134 10.93 -6.47 11.14
N LEU A 135 10.20 -6.33 12.27
CA LEU A 135 9.24 -5.25 12.44
C LEU A 135 9.82 -4.10 13.26
N HIS A 136 10.09 -2.99 12.60
CA HIS A 136 10.63 -1.78 13.22
C HIS A 136 9.59 -0.66 13.16
N ILE A 137 8.97 -0.33 14.30
CA ILE A 137 7.92 0.69 14.40
C ILE A 137 8.46 1.89 15.18
N TYR A 138 8.30 3.08 14.61
CA TYR A 138 8.62 4.35 15.21
C TYR A 138 7.34 5.14 15.45
N ALA A 139 6.92 5.25 16.72
CA ALA A 139 5.79 6.10 17.13
C ALA A 139 6.34 7.50 17.45
N LEU A 140 5.94 8.50 16.66
CA LEU A 140 6.50 9.84 16.76
C LEU A 140 5.52 10.88 17.35
N ALA A 141 4.34 10.48 17.82
CA ALA A 141 3.42 11.40 18.48
C ALA A 141 4.10 12.03 19.70
N GLY A 142 4.03 13.37 19.80
CA GLY A 142 4.71 14.12 20.85
C GLY A 142 6.22 14.37 20.63
N MET A 143 6.81 13.78 19.60
CA MET A 143 8.19 14.05 19.20
C MET A 143 8.30 15.33 18.34
N PRO A 144 9.48 15.97 18.25
CA PRO A 144 9.69 17.06 17.31
C PRO A 144 9.30 16.64 15.89
N ARG A 145 8.80 17.61 15.13
CA ARG A 145 8.35 17.35 13.77
C ARG A 145 9.50 16.86 12.88
N VAL A 146 9.24 15.81 12.14
CA VAL A 146 10.18 15.22 11.17
C VAL A 146 9.78 15.68 9.78
N THR A 147 10.55 16.57 9.16
CA THR A 147 10.35 16.99 7.77
C THR A 147 11.41 16.37 6.88
N LEU A 148 11.00 15.84 5.70
CA LEU A 148 11.90 15.16 4.78
C LEU A 148 12.63 16.14 3.83
N MET A 149 12.04 17.31 3.61
CA MET A 149 12.62 18.38 2.79
C MET A 149 12.45 19.72 3.48
N ASP A 150 13.36 20.65 3.23
CA ASP A 150 13.33 22.03 3.69
C ASP A 150 12.54 22.93 2.73
N ARG A 151 12.58 24.25 2.97
CA ARG A 151 11.88 25.25 2.13
C ARG A 151 12.45 25.40 0.72
N ASP A 152 13.70 25.01 0.52
CA ASP A 152 14.37 25.00 -0.77
C ASP A 152 14.19 23.65 -1.48
N LEU A 153 13.31 22.80 -0.95
CA LEU A 153 13.00 21.42 -1.42
C LEU A 153 14.20 20.48 -1.36
N ALA A 154 15.23 20.83 -0.58
CA ALA A 154 16.40 19.99 -0.37
C ALA A 154 16.19 18.97 0.76
N PRO A 155 16.85 17.78 0.69
CA PRO A 155 16.77 16.77 1.73
C PRO A 155 17.27 17.29 3.08
N THR A 156 16.50 17.06 4.15
CA THR A 156 16.85 17.44 5.52
C THR A 156 17.77 16.40 6.18
N GLU A 157 18.27 16.72 7.37
CA GLU A 157 18.95 15.75 8.22
C GLU A 157 18.01 14.61 8.66
N SER A 158 16.73 14.92 8.91
CA SER A 158 15.72 13.89 9.22
C SER A 158 15.53 12.90 8.08
N PHE A 159 15.64 13.35 6.82
CA PHE A 159 15.59 12.44 5.67
C PHE A 159 16.79 11.48 5.66
N LYS A 160 18.00 11.97 5.96
CA LYS A 160 19.20 11.11 6.04
C LYS A 160 19.08 10.08 7.18
N GLN A 161 18.54 10.50 8.32
CA GLN A 161 18.28 9.60 9.44
C GLN A 161 17.25 8.52 9.07
N LEU A 162 16.17 8.91 8.36
CA LEU A 162 15.19 7.96 7.84
C LEU A 162 15.83 6.98 6.85
N MET A 163 16.63 7.47 5.91
CA MET A 163 17.38 6.63 4.96
C MET A 163 18.24 5.58 5.68
N ALA A 164 18.94 5.98 6.75
CA ALA A 164 19.74 5.07 7.55
C ALA A 164 18.87 4.03 8.29
N ALA A 165 17.75 4.47 8.89
CA ALA A 165 16.79 3.59 9.56
C ALA A 165 16.15 2.57 8.60
N CYS A 166 15.97 2.95 7.34
CA CYS A 166 15.38 2.10 6.30
C CYS A 166 16.40 1.17 5.60
N SER A 167 17.66 1.16 6.04
CA SER A 167 18.68 0.27 5.44
C SER A 167 18.26 -1.19 5.53
N GLY A 168 18.26 -1.90 4.39
CA GLY A 168 17.84 -3.31 4.30
C GLY A 168 16.33 -3.54 4.46
N ALA A 169 15.52 -2.49 4.51
CA ALA A 169 14.08 -2.65 4.55
C ALA A 169 13.53 -3.21 3.23
N ARG A 170 12.55 -4.09 3.33
CA ARG A 170 11.71 -4.57 2.23
C ARG A 170 10.52 -3.66 2.00
N LEU A 171 9.95 -3.12 3.08
CA LEU A 171 8.81 -2.20 3.06
C LEU A 171 9.07 -1.04 4.03
N VAL A 172 8.76 0.17 3.59
CA VAL A 172 8.73 1.38 4.42
C VAL A 172 7.32 1.96 4.37
N ILE A 173 6.75 2.28 5.52
CA ILE A 173 5.41 2.88 5.64
C ILE A 173 5.53 4.20 6.41
N LEU A 174 4.98 5.28 5.84
CA LEU A 174 4.95 6.62 6.44
C LEU A 174 3.49 7.05 6.69
N ASP A 175 3.05 7.13 7.93
CA ASP A 175 1.65 7.40 8.29
C ASP A 175 1.52 8.63 9.22
N PRO A 176 0.83 9.68 8.77
CA PRO A 176 0.50 10.04 7.38
C PRO A 176 1.57 10.96 6.77
N ILE A 177 1.61 11.03 5.44
CA ILE A 177 2.61 11.84 4.70
C ILE A 177 2.60 13.31 5.10
N ARG A 178 1.43 13.86 5.47
CA ARG A 178 1.26 15.25 5.92
C ARG A 178 2.14 15.63 7.12
N ARG A 179 2.60 14.66 7.90
CA ARG A 179 3.48 14.89 9.06
C ARG A 179 4.96 15.00 8.68
N PHE A 180 5.31 14.70 7.43
CA PHE A 180 6.69 14.63 6.95
C PHE A 180 7.09 15.78 6.02
N HIS A 181 6.23 16.79 5.83
CA HIS A 181 6.54 17.99 5.04
C HIS A 181 5.77 19.21 5.57
N ASP A 182 6.27 20.41 5.27
CA ASP A 182 5.64 21.69 5.57
C ASP A 182 4.97 22.35 4.36
N SER A 183 5.06 21.70 3.22
CA SER A 183 4.60 22.17 1.91
C SER A 183 3.08 22.28 1.83
N ASP A 184 2.59 23.11 0.90
CA ASP A 184 1.18 23.14 0.52
C ASP A 184 0.85 21.91 -0.35
N GLU A 185 -0.06 21.06 0.12
CA GLU A 185 -0.52 19.90 -0.63
C GLU A 185 -1.21 20.25 -1.96
N ASN A 186 -1.63 21.50 -2.16
CA ASN A 186 -2.19 21.98 -3.42
C ASN A 186 -1.09 22.44 -4.39
N ASP A 187 0.15 22.65 -3.95
CA ASP A 187 1.26 22.96 -4.84
C ASP A 187 1.81 21.68 -5.47
N SER A 188 1.60 21.55 -6.77
CA SER A 188 2.04 20.37 -7.52
C SER A 188 3.56 20.26 -7.64
N GLY A 189 4.28 21.36 -7.59
CA GLY A 189 5.75 21.38 -7.64
C GLY A 189 6.35 20.83 -6.35
N GLU A 190 5.88 21.33 -5.21
CA GLU A 190 6.31 20.86 -3.87
C GLU A 190 5.96 19.39 -3.67
N MET A 191 4.75 18.96 -4.05
CA MET A 191 4.35 17.56 -3.96
C MET A 191 5.16 16.66 -4.91
N THR A 192 5.54 17.15 -6.08
CA THR A 192 6.43 16.40 -6.98
C THR A 192 7.81 16.23 -6.36
N ALA A 193 8.37 17.27 -5.73
CA ALA A 193 9.65 17.19 -5.02
C ALA A 193 9.58 16.17 -3.84
N LEU A 194 8.49 16.18 -3.07
CA LEU A 194 8.27 15.19 -2.01
C LEU A 194 8.28 13.75 -2.55
N ILE A 195 7.57 13.52 -3.65
CA ILE A 195 7.58 12.18 -4.29
C ILE A 195 8.97 11.81 -4.78
N GLN A 196 9.76 12.75 -5.30
CA GLN A 196 11.16 12.50 -5.69
C GLN A 196 12.02 12.06 -4.49
N GLN A 197 11.85 12.69 -3.31
CA GLN A 197 12.51 12.24 -2.08
C GLN A 197 12.13 10.83 -1.70
N LEU A 198 10.83 10.46 -1.78
CA LEU A 198 10.38 9.10 -1.52
C LEU A 198 10.90 8.09 -2.57
N GLN A 199 11.04 8.51 -3.82
CA GLN A 199 11.66 7.70 -4.87
C GLN A 199 13.15 7.48 -4.60
N GLU A 200 13.87 8.49 -4.11
CA GLU A 200 15.26 8.34 -3.68
C GLU A 200 15.38 7.30 -2.54
N LEU A 201 14.51 7.38 -1.53
CA LEU A 201 14.42 6.38 -0.47
C LEU A 201 14.18 4.97 -1.04
N SER A 202 13.33 4.85 -2.07
CA SER A 202 13.00 3.56 -2.69
C SER A 202 14.11 2.97 -3.57
N VAL A 203 15.05 3.78 -4.05
CA VAL A 203 16.15 3.30 -4.91
C VAL A 203 17.27 2.67 -4.09
N VAL A 204 17.57 3.22 -2.92
CA VAL A 204 18.62 2.70 -2.03
C VAL A 204 18.10 1.44 -1.34
N ASN A 205 18.76 0.31 -1.53
CA ASN A 205 18.35 -1.03 -1.06
C ASN A 205 16.99 -1.53 -1.61
N LYS A 206 16.34 -0.79 -2.47
CA LYS A 206 15.09 -1.12 -3.17
C LYS A 206 13.89 -1.51 -2.27
N PRO A 207 13.62 -0.83 -1.15
CA PRO A 207 12.36 -1.06 -0.45
C PRO A 207 11.18 -0.62 -1.32
N ALA A 208 10.01 -1.24 -1.15
CA ALA A 208 8.77 -0.59 -1.50
C ALA A 208 8.48 0.50 -0.45
N VAL A 209 8.04 1.67 -0.87
CA VAL A 209 7.67 2.77 0.03
C VAL A 209 6.18 3.03 -0.11
N ILE A 210 5.44 2.99 1.00
CA ILE A 210 4.03 3.38 1.05
C ILE A 210 3.91 4.58 1.96
N PHE A 211 3.12 5.56 1.55
CA PHE A 211 2.70 6.63 2.43
C PHE A 211 1.18 6.70 2.55
N ALA A 212 0.67 6.95 3.76
CA ALA A 212 -0.75 7.21 3.99
C ALA A 212 -1.10 8.65 3.65
N HIS A 213 -2.24 8.84 2.98
CA HIS A 213 -2.79 10.15 2.66
C HIS A 213 -4.28 10.22 3.03
N HIS A 214 -4.69 11.35 3.63
CA HIS A 214 -6.08 11.59 3.98
C HIS A 214 -6.87 12.12 2.78
N THR A 215 -7.98 11.44 2.46
CA THR A 215 -8.93 11.92 1.45
C THR A 215 -10.04 12.75 2.10
N ASN A 216 -10.61 13.70 1.36
CA ASN A 216 -11.77 14.46 1.85
C ASN A 216 -13.01 13.57 1.91
N ARG A 217 -13.81 13.71 2.99
CA ARG A 217 -15.06 12.95 3.19
C ARG A 217 -16.08 13.12 2.05
N SER A 218 -16.08 14.28 1.37
CA SER A 218 -16.99 14.56 0.26
C SER A 218 -16.77 13.66 -0.96
N SER A 219 -15.55 13.21 -1.22
CA SER A 219 -15.24 12.29 -2.33
C SER A 219 -15.87 10.91 -2.12
N ASN A 220 -15.88 10.41 -0.87
CA ASN A 220 -16.51 9.15 -0.51
C ASN A 220 -18.04 9.18 -0.62
N GLN A 221 -18.69 10.31 -0.28
CA GLN A 221 -20.15 10.44 -0.35
C GLN A 221 -20.67 10.47 -1.80
N MET A 222 -19.84 10.88 -2.76
CA MET A 222 -20.17 10.90 -4.18
C MET A 222 -19.89 9.56 -4.90
N GLY A 223 -19.48 8.51 -4.18
CA GLY A 223 -19.13 7.22 -4.80
C GLY A 223 -17.82 7.26 -5.60
N LEU A 224 -16.98 8.27 -5.40
CA LEU A 224 -15.67 8.42 -6.07
C LEU A 224 -14.52 7.82 -5.24
N GLY A 225 -14.86 7.11 -4.16
CA GLY A 225 -13.86 6.50 -3.26
C GLY A 225 -12.99 5.43 -3.91
N ASP A 226 -13.45 4.88 -5.03
CA ASP A 226 -12.78 3.86 -5.85
C ASP A 226 -11.93 4.44 -6.99
N THR A 227 -11.90 5.76 -7.17
CA THR A 227 -11.12 6.40 -8.24
C THR A 227 -9.77 6.92 -7.75
N ALA A 228 -8.76 6.95 -8.64
CA ALA A 228 -7.45 7.55 -8.35
C ALA A 228 -7.56 9.03 -7.95
N ASP A 229 -8.62 9.73 -8.39
CA ASP A 229 -8.89 11.13 -8.10
C ASP A 229 -9.57 11.37 -6.75
N ALA A 230 -9.91 10.32 -5.99
CA ALA A 230 -10.49 10.44 -4.65
C ALA A 230 -9.56 11.16 -3.66
N ALA A 231 -8.27 11.14 -3.90
CA ALA A 231 -7.25 11.90 -3.18
C ALA A 231 -7.22 13.37 -3.62
N ARG A 232 -8.33 14.11 -3.44
CA ARG A 232 -8.36 15.55 -3.71
C ARG A 232 -7.51 16.30 -2.68
N GLY A 233 -6.50 16.96 -3.16
CA GLY A 233 -5.52 17.78 -2.45
C GLY A 233 -4.33 17.98 -3.37
N SER A 234 -3.84 16.91 -3.98
CA SER A 234 -2.81 17.00 -5.00
C SER A 234 -2.92 15.83 -5.96
N THR A 235 -3.36 16.10 -7.18
CA THR A 235 -3.25 15.14 -8.29
C THR A 235 -1.77 14.75 -8.52
N ALA A 236 -0.82 15.58 -8.07
CA ALA A 236 0.60 15.30 -8.15
C ALA A 236 1.00 14.06 -7.32
N LEU A 237 0.43 13.85 -6.12
CA LEU A 237 0.69 12.66 -5.32
C LEU A 237 0.20 11.39 -6.05
N SER A 238 -1.05 11.38 -6.52
CA SER A 238 -1.59 10.24 -7.27
C SER A 238 -0.85 10.00 -8.60
N ASN A 239 -0.45 11.06 -9.30
CA ASN A 239 0.27 10.95 -10.57
C ASN A 239 1.72 10.48 -10.36
N GLY A 240 2.35 10.87 -9.26
CA GLY A 240 3.74 10.57 -8.94
C GLY A 240 3.99 9.12 -8.53
N VAL A 241 2.99 8.42 -7.97
CA VAL A 241 3.10 7.03 -7.55
C VAL A 241 2.81 6.04 -8.69
N ARG A 242 3.26 4.80 -8.54
CA ARG A 242 3.01 3.69 -9.48
C ARG A 242 1.95 2.71 -8.97
N TRP A 243 1.57 2.85 -7.71
CA TRP A 243 0.57 2.03 -7.04
C TRP A 243 -0.24 2.89 -6.08
N GLN A 244 -1.56 2.69 -6.05
CA GLN A 244 -2.47 3.35 -5.13
C GLN A 244 -3.54 2.39 -4.67
N LEU A 245 -3.71 2.30 -3.37
CA LEU A 245 -4.77 1.56 -2.70
C LEU A 245 -5.67 2.54 -1.95
N ASN A 246 -6.98 2.41 -2.17
CA ASN A 246 -7.98 3.23 -1.50
C ASN A 246 -8.72 2.40 -0.47
N LEU A 247 -8.90 2.96 0.73
CA LEU A 247 -9.82 2.46 1.74
C LEU A 247 -11.04 3.38 1.80
N SER A 248 -12.24 2.81 1.75
CA SER A 248 -13.48 3.58 1.82
C SER A 248 -14.59 2.83 2.56
N GLU A 249 -15.60 3.56 3.07
CA GLU A 249 -16.83 2.92 3.56
C GLU A 249 -17.68 2.48 2.35
N PRO A 250 -18.36 1.31 2.42
CA PRO A 250 -19.33 0.93 1.39
C PRO A 250 -20.40 2.01 1.24
N THR A 251 -20.74 2.42 0.02
CA THR A 251 -21.92 3.26 -0.21
C THR A 251 -23.19 2.47 0.13
N LYS A 252 -24.33 3.15 0.29
CA LYS A 252 -25.62 2.45 0.51
C LYS A 252 -25.95 1.45 -0.61
N VAL A 253 -25.60 1.80 -1.85
CA VAL A 253 -25.81 0.94 -3.02
C VAL A 253 -24.88 -0.26 -2.98
N ALA A 254 -23.59 -0.04 -2.74
CA ALA A 254 -22.60 -1.11 -2.63
C ALA A 254 -22.93 -2.07 -1.47
N ALA A 255 -23.30 -1.55 -0.30
CA ALA A 255 -23.68 -2.38 0.84
C ALA A 255 -24.86 -3.31 0.50
N ARG A 256 -25.90 -2.77 -0.16
CA ARG A 256 -27.04 -3.59 -0.59
C ARG A 256 -26.63 -4.68 -1.59
N SER A 257 -25.79 -4.37 -2.55
CA SER A 257 -25.31 -5.37 -3.54
C SER A 257 -24.44 -6.44 -2.92
N LEU A 258 -23.76 -6.14 -1.79
CA LEU A 258 -22.93 -7.06 -1.02
C LEU A 258 -23.70 -7.80 0.10
N GLY A 259 -25.00 -7.56 0.24
CA GLY A 259 -25.82 -8.16 1.31
C GLY A 259 -25.50 -7.60 2.71
N ILE A 260 -24.84 -6.46 2.81
CA ILE A 260 -24.51 -5.78 4.06
C ILE A 260 -25.69 -4.90 4.48
N ASN A 261 -26.17 -5.08 5.73
CA ASN A 261 -27.21 -4.22 6.29
C ASN A 261 -26.73 -2.77 6.37
N GLU A 262 -27.61 -1.81 6.12
CA GLU A 262 -27.27 -0.40 6.17
C GLU A 262 -26.75 0.06 7.55
N ALA A 263 -27.25 -0.54 8.64
CA ALA A 263 -26.82 -0.29 10.01
C ALA A 263 -25.38 -0.74 10.26
N ASP A 264 -24.95 -1.83 9.63
CA ASP A 264 -23.64 -2.46 9.84
C ASP A 264 -22.55 -1.91 8.91
N ARG A 265 -22.90 -1.02 7.99
CA ARG A 265 -22.04 -0.51 6.92
C ARG A 265 -20.70 0.03 7.41
N LYS A 266 -20.65 0.66 8.60
CA LYS A 266 -19.43 1.21 9.20
C LYS A 266 -18.48 0.11 9.72
N SER A 267 -18.96 -1.11 9.87
CA SER A 267 -18.14 -2.25 10.23
C SER A 267 -17.40 -2.85 9.04
N TYR A 268 -17.60 -2.31 7.84
CA TYR A 268 -16.97 -2.79 6.63
C TYR A 268 -16.09 -1.72 5.99
N VAL A 269 -15.01 -2.19 5.35
CA VAL A 269 -14.06 -1.34 4.63
C VAL A 269 -13.87 -1.92 3.23
N MET A 270 -14.14 -1.13 2.21
CA MET A 270 -13.84 -1.47 0.83
C MET A 270 -12.36 -1.17 0.56
N VAL A 271 -11.70 -2.11 -0.10
CA VAL A 271 -10.30 -2.03 -0.51
C VAL A 271 -10.23 -2.08 -2.02
N ASP A 272 -9.74 -1.02 -2.62
CA ASP A 272 -9.63 -0.89 -4.06
C ASP A 272 -8.20 -0.51 -4.49
N ILE A 273 -7.60 -1.30 -5.40
CA ILE A 273 -6.34 -0.91 -6.04
C ILE A 273 -6.68 -0.05 -7.25
N SER A 274 -6.83 1.25 -7.02
CA SER A 274 -7.24 2.23 -8.02
C SER A 274 -6.15 2.55 -9.05
N LYS A 275 -4.89 2.23 -8.75
CA LYS A 275 -3.76 2.38 -9.66
C LYS A 275 -2.73 1.27 -9.42
N ALA A 276 -2.38 0.54 -10.46
CA ALA A 276 -1.26 -0.40 -10.44
C ALA A 276 -0.66 -0.53 -11.85
N ASN A 277 0.57 -0.05 -12.02
CA ASN A 277 1.21 -0.06 -13.35
C ASN A 277 1.75 -1.44 -13.75
N TYR A 278 1.81 -2.38 -12.81
CA TYR A 278 2.52 -3.66 -12.97
C TYR A 278 1.61 -4.88 -12.78
N MET A 279 0.30 -4.66 -12.78
CA MET A 279 -0.70 -5.73 -12.74
C MET A 279 -1.99 -5.29 -13.44
N PRO A 280 -2.84 -6.22 -13.90
CA PRO A 280 -4.15 -5.87 -14.46
C PRO A 280 -5.07 -5.25 -13.37
N PRO A 281 -6.12 -4.50 -13.78
CA PRO A 281 -7.12 -3.98 -12.85
C PRO A 281 -7.74 -5.10 -12.00
N GLN A 282 -7.89 -4.84 -10.72
CA GLN A 282 -8.43 -5.78 -9.75
C GLN A 282 -9.87 -5.43 -9.37
N ARG A 283 -10.57 -6.40 -8.81
CA ARG A 283 -11.89 -6.16 -8.19
C ARG A 283 -11.70 -5.59 -6.81
N THR A 284 -12.60 -4.69 -6.42
CA THR A 284 -12.71 -4.19 -5.05
C THR A 284 -12.96 -5.36 -4.09
N GLN A 285 -12.23 -5.41 -3.00
CA GLN A 285 -12.40 -6.38 -1.93
C GLN A 285 -13.04 -5.72 -0.71
N VAL A 286 -13.60 -6.53 0.18
CA VAL A 286 -14.31 -6.04 1.36
C VAL A 286 -13.70 -6.67 2.60
N LEU A 287 -13.35 -5.83 3.56
CA LEU A 287 -12.90 -6.23 4.89
C LEU A 287 -14.00 -5.96 5.90
N GLU A 288 -14.19 -6.90 6.83
CA GLU A 288 -14.98 -6.70 8.04
C GLU A 288 -14.07 -6.20 9.16
N ARG A 289 -14.58 -5.27 9.94
CA ARG A 289 -13.92 -4.74 11.12
C ARG A 289 -14.34 -5.55 12.34
N LEU A 290 -13.42 -6.34 12.86
CA LEU A 290 -13.59 -7.16 14.06
C LEU A 290 -13.35 -6.36 15.35
N ALA A 291 -13.45 -7.03 16.50
CA ALA A 291 -13.10 -6.48 17.81
C ALA A 291 -11.67 -5.89 17.80
N GLY A 292 -11.46 -4.80 18.54
CA GLY A 292 -10.17 -4.09 18.52
C GLY A 292 -9.86 -3.35 17.22
N GLY A 293 -10.78 -3.36 16.22
CA GLY A 293 -10.62 -2.68 14.93
C GLY A 293 -9.83 -3.47 13.89
N VAL A 294 -9.51 -4.72 14.16
CA VAL A 294 -8.80 -5.63 13.23
C VAL A 294 -9.62 -5.82 11.95
N LEU A 295 -8.97 -5.71 10.81
CA LEU A 295 -9.59 -5.81 9.49
C LEU A 295 -9.36 -7.20 8.91
N MET A 296 -10.43 -7.90 8.58
CA MET A 296 -10.35 -9.25 8.02
C MET A 296 -11.20 -9.37 6.77
N LEU A 297 -10.73 -10.14 5.80
CA LEU A 297 -11.42 -10.38 4.55
C LEU A 297 -12.77 -11.03 4.81
N ASP A 298 -13.86 -10.41 4.34
CA ASP A 298 -15.22 -10.93 4.51
C ASP A 298 -15.48 -12.09 3.54
N GLY A 299 -15.63 -13.30 4.08
CA GLY A 299 -15.98 -14.50 3.32
C GLY A 299 -17.36 -14.43 2.66
N LYS A 300 -18.32 -13.73 3.27
CA LYS A 300 -19.71 -13.62 2.75
C LYS A 300 -19.80 -12.67 1.56
N ALA A 301 -19.02 -11.58 1.56
CA ALA A 301 -18.96 -10.67 0.42
C ALA A 301 -18.37 -11.35 -0.82
N ARG A 302 -17.44 -12.31 -0.66
CA ARG A 302 -16.92 -13.14 -1.77
C ARG A 302 -18.02 -13.98 -2.43
N GLU A 303 -18.93 -14.56 -1.67
CA GLU A 303 -20.02 -15.37 -2.20
C GLU A 303 -21.05 -14.52 -2.98
N ALA A 304 -21.37 -13.32 -2.47
CA ALA A 304 -22.28 -12.40 -3.14
C ALA A 304 -21.75 -11.90 -4.50
N GLU A 305 -20.45 -11.62 -4.60
CA GLU A 305 -19.82 -11.26 -5.87
C GLU A 305 -19.75 -12.40 -6.88
N ALA A 306 -19.60 -13.65 -6.41
CA ALA A 306 -19.61 -14.83 -7.29
C ALA A 306 -20.99 -15.03 -7.96
N VAL A 307 -22.07 -14.61 -7.31
CA VAL A 307 -23.44 -14.68 -7.84
C VAL A 307 -23.77 -13.51 -8.79
N ALA A 308 -23.16 -12.36 -8.61
CA ALA A 308 -23.41 -11.13 -9.36
C ALA A 308 -22.60 -10.98 -10.66
N LYS A 309 -22.10 -12.05 -11.28
CA LYS A 309 -21.33 -11.96 -12.54
C LYS A 309 -22.16 -11.31 -13.65
N PRO A 310 -21.80 -10.12 -14.17
CA PRO A 310 -22.46 -9.60 -15.36
C PRO A 310 -22.16 -10.52 -16.53
N LYS A 311 -23.21 -10.88 -17.28
CA LYS A 311 -23.08 -11.63 -18.53
C LYS A 311 -22.06 -10.93 -19.43
N ARG A 312 -20.96 -11.61 -19.74
CA ARG A 312 -19.99 -11.15 -20.74
C ARG A 312 -20.72 -10.75 -22.03
N VAL A 313 -20.76 -9.46 -22.33
CA VAL A 313 -21.16 -8.99 -23.65
C VAL A 313 -20.08 -9.46 -24.62
N LYS A 314 -20.42 -10.43 -25.47
CA LYS A 314 -19.54 -10.88 -26.55
C LYS A 314 -19.23 -9.67 -27.44
N ALA A 315 -17.99 -9.21 -27.45
CA ALA A 315 -17.52 -8.27 -28.45
C ALA A 315 -17.70 -8.87 -29.84
N LYS A 316 -18.44 -8.21 -30.70
CA LYS A 316 -18.55 -8.59 -32.11
C LYS A 316 -17.20 -8.35 -32.78
N PRO A 317 -16.66 -9.30 -33.54
CA PRO A 317 -15.45 -9.07 -34.30
C PRO A 317 -15.75 -8.13 -35.48
N HIS A 318 -15.27 -6.91 -35.43
CA HIS A 318 -15.17 -6.04 -36.58
C HIS A 318 -13.73 -6.09 -37.10
N LEU A 319 -13.50 -7.03 -37.99
CA LEU A 319 -12.39 -6.99 -38.93
C LEU A 319 -12.94 -7.37 -40.30
N GLN A 320 -13.37 -6.38 -41.06
CA GLN A 320 -13.45 -6.51 -42.50
C GLN A 320 -12.09 -6.12 -43.08
N ALA A 321 -11.47 -7.10 -43.72
CA ALA A 321 -10.30 -6.87 -44.53
C ALA A 321 -10.64 -5.95 -45.71
N VAL A 322 -9.86 -4.91 -45.90
CA VAL A 322 -9.80 -4.17 -47.15
C VAL A 322 -8.75 -4.86 -47.99
N GLN A 323 -9.26 -5.62 -49.01
CA GLN A 323 -8.50 -6.00 -50.20
C GLN A 323 -8.58 -4.85 -51.17
N SER A 324 -7.48 -4.28 -51.57
CA SER A 324 -7.10 -3.92 -52.98
C SER A 324 -5.74 -3.23 -52.91
#